data_58f5e16f58b1b2168959c26aef4da6b0
#
_entry.id   58f5e16f58b1b2168959c26aef4da6b0
#
_cell.length_a   1.000
_cell.length_b   1.000
_cell.length_c   1.000
_cell.angle_alpha   90.00
_cell.angle_beta   90.00
_cell.angle_gamma   90.00
#
_symmetry.space_group_name_H-M   'P 1'
#
loop_
_entity.id
_entity.type
_entity.pdbx_description
1 polymer ?
#
loop_
_entity_poly.entity_id
_entity_poly.type
_entity_poly.pdbx_seq_one_letter_code
_entity_poly.pdbx_strand_id
1 'polypeptide(L)'
;MGRRTLVVDDHPLTRAALVGLLEQHGFPVVAEAGDGDEAIGRARDLQPDLVLLDLSMPGLGGLDTLPRLRAAAPGCEVIVLTASGTEENLLAAIRGGAAGYLLKTEPPERIAEFLNGVVHGEAALSGEVARRLLDRVREGGRLDSGVPETIARELSAREVEVLLLLDERLGTDQIAKRLFISEHTVRSHVKSLLRKLRVSSRREALAALAAARR
;
A
#
# COMPACT_ATOMS: atom_id res chain seq x y z
N MET A 1 1.87 28.57 -3.60
CA MET A 1 2.65 27.86 -4.64
C MET A 1 1.99 26.51 -4.86
N GLY A 2 1.74 26.12 -6.11
CA GLY A 2 1.17 24.82 -6.41
C GLY A 2 2.10 23.68 -6.01
N ARG A 3 1.55 22.55 -5.56
CA ARG A 3 2.36 21.38 -5.18
C ARG A 3 2.96 20.71 -6.41
N ARG A 4 4.27 20.52 -6.41
CA ARG A 4 5.04 19.88 -7.48
C ARG A 4 4.65 18.41 -7.57
N THR A 5 4.07 18.00 -8.69
CA THR A 5 3.43 16.70 -8.84
C THR A 5 4.21 15.80 -9.80
N LEU A 6 4.38 14.54 -9.42
CA LEU A 6 4.86 13.45 -10.29
C LEU A 6 3.65 12.57 -10.67
N VAL A 7 3.47 12.31 -11.97
CA VAL A 7 2.42 11.42 -12.49
C VAL A 7 3.04 10.09 -12.92
N VAL A 8 2.50 8.98 -12.39
CA VAL A 8 3.02 7.63 -12.64
C VAL A 8 1.88 6.74 -13.16
N ASP A 9 1.93 6.39 -14.43
CA ASP A 9 0.92 5.57 -15.11
C ASP A 9 1.56 4.95 -16.36
N ASP A 10 1.37 3.67 -16.62
CA ASP A 10 1.96 2.99 -17.78
C ASP A 10 1.23 3.30 -19.10
N HIS A 11 0.00 3.84 -19.01
CA HIS A 11 -0.79 4.21 -20.19
C HIS A 11 -0.55 5.66 -20.63
N PRO A 12 0.12 5.92 -21.76
CA PRO A 12 0.48 7.28 -22.17
C PRO A 12 -0.70 8.25 -22.30
N LEU A 13 -1.86 7.77 -22.79
CA LEU A 13 -3.05 8.61 -22.95
C LEU A 13 -3.67 9.00 -21.59
N THR A 14 -3.72 8.07 -20.65
CA THR A 14 -4.19 8.34 -19.29
C THR A 14 -3.26 9.34 -18.61
N ARG A 15 -1.97 9.13 -18.72
CA ARG A 15 -0.94 10.01 -18.16
C ARG A 15 -1.06 11.43 -18.69
N ALA A 16 -1.18 11.59 -20.03
CA ALA A 16 -1.37 12.91 -20.66
C ALA A 16 -2.66 13.60 -20.20
N ALA A 17 -3.77 12.86 -20.03
CA ALA A 17 -5.02 13.40 -19.53
C ALA A 17 -4.88 13.88 -18.07
N LEU A 18 -4.20 13.11 -17.23
CA LEU A 18 -3.93 13.49 -15.83
C LEU A 18 -3.04 14.74 -15.73
N VAL A 19 -2.00 14.83 -16.56
CA VAL A 19 -1.15 16.02 -16.64
C VAL A 19 -1.98 17.27 -16.96
N GLY A 20 -2.81 17.21 -18.02
CA GLY A 20 -3.68 18.34 -18.39
C GLY A 20 -4.66 18.73 -17.28
N LEU A 21 -5.26 17.74 -16.61
CA LEU A 21 -6.14 17.96 -15.46
C LEU A 21 -5.41 18.68 -14.31
N LEU A 22 -4.25 18.18 -13.93
CA LEU A 22 -3.46 18.72 -12.83
C LEU A 22 -3.03 20.16 -13.06
N GLU A 23 -2.51 20.45 -14.24
CA GLU A 23 -2.05 21.79 -14.62
C GLU A 23 -3.20 22.81 -14.62
N GLN A 24 -4.39 22.42 -15.13
CA GLN A 24 -5.59 23.25 -15.11
C GLN A 24 -6.04 23.61 -13.69
N HIS A 25 -5.75 22.75 -12.69
CA HIS A 25 -6.15 22.95 -11.30
C HIS A 25 -5.00 23.44 -10.39
N GLY A 26 -3.90 23.90 -10.99
CA GLY A 26 -2.81 24.53 -10.24
C GLY A 26 -1.82 23.56 -9.57
N PHE A 27 -1.78 22.31 -10.03
CA PHE A 27 -0.78 21.32 -9.63
C PHE A 27 0.28 21.20 -10.74
N PRO A 28 1.43 21.89 -10.63
CA PRO A 28 2.47 21.82 -11.64
C PRO A 28 3.06 20.40 -11.70
N VAL A 29 3.00 19.78 -12.90
CA VAL A 29 3.59 18.46 -13.12
C VAL A 29 5.07 18.65 -13.42
N VAL A 30 5.92 18.16 -12.53
CA VAL A 30 7.39 18.31 -12.63
C VAL A 30 8.06 17.11 -13.30
N ALA A 31 7.37 15.97 -13.36
CA ALA A 31 7.82 14.80 -14.12
C ALA A 31 6.66 13.82 -14.35
N GLU A 32 6.88 12.94 -15.32
CA GLU A 32 6.08 11.78 -15.64
C GLU A 32 6.94 10.52 -15.55
N ALA A 33 6.32 9.37 -15.23
CA ALA A 33 6.96 8.06 -15.27
C ALA A 33 5.99 7.00 -15.82
N GLY A 34 6.50 6.07 -16.59
CA GLY A 34 5.73 4.97 -17.17
C GLY A 34 5.81 3.68 -16.38
N ASP A 35 6.70 3.60 -15.40
CA ASP A 35 6.87 2.44 -14.52
C ASP A 35 7.39 2.83 -13.13
N GLY A 36 7.43 1.82 -12.23
CA GLY A 36 7.81 2.04 -10.84
C GLY A 36 9.29 2.40 -10.64
N ASP A 37 10.20 1.86 -11.43
CA ASP A 37 11.64 2.13 -11.29
C ASP A 37 11.96 3.54 -11.75
N GLU A 38 11.38 3.99 -12.87
CA GLU A 38 11.47 5.38 -13.34
C GLU A 38 10.87 6.33 -12.30
N ALA A 39 9.70 6.00 -11.76
CA ALA A 39 9.03 6.81 -10.74
C ALA A 39 9.91 7.04 -9.50
N ILE A 40 10.56 5.99 -9.00
CA ILE A 40 11.47 6.07 -7.84
C ILE A 40 12.68 6.96 -8.15
N GLY A 41 13.26 6.83 -9.36
CA GLY A 41 14.35 7.68 -9.80
C GLY A 41 13.95 9.15 -9.84
N ARG A 42 12.83 9.47 -10.52
CA ARG A 42 12.28 10.84 -10.60
C ARG A 42 11.95 11.42 -9.24
N ALA A 43 11.33 10.63 -8.36
CA ALA A 43 10.99 11.08 -7.00
C ALA A 43 12.24 11.45 -6.19
N ARG A 44 13.31 10.64 -6.28
CA ARG A 44 14.58 10.92 -5.60
C ARG A 44 15.22 12.21 -6.09
N ASP A 45 15.27 12.42 -7.41
CA ASP A 45 15.99 13.54 -8.02
C ASP A 45 15.21 14.85 -7.85
N LEU A 46 13.89 14.81 -7.96
CA LEU A 46 13.05 16.00 -8.03
C LEU A 46 12.39 16.34 -6.69
N GLN A 47 12.29 15.39 -5.75
CA GLN A 47 11.61 15.57 -4.45
C GLN A 47 10.23 16.23 -4.64
N PRO A 48 9.28 15.58 -5.33
CA PRO A 48 7.94 16.13 -5.53
C PRO A 48 7.18 16.23 -4.22
N ASP A 49 6.21 17.13 -4.13
CA ASP A 49 5.30 17.25 -2.99
C ASP A 49 4.18 16.21 -3.05
N LEU A 50 3.80 15.81 -4.26
CA LEU A 50 2.69 14.92 -4.54
C LEU A 50 3.06 13.91 -5.61
N VAL A 51 2.62 12.67 -5.45
CA VAL A 51 2.72 11.63 -6.47
C VAL A 51 1.34 11.04 -6.73
N LEU A 52 0.90 11.04 -7.99
CA LEU A 52 -0.22 10.23 -8.45
C LEU A 52 0.32 8.91 -8.98
N LEU A 53 -0.09 7.80 -8.39
CA LEU A 53 0.47 6.48 -8.64
C LEU A 53 -0.61 5.50 -9.11
N ASP A 54 -0.50 4.99 -10.33
CA ASP A 54 -1.27 3.82 -10.74
C ASP A 54 -0.74 2.54 -10.09
N LEU A 55 -1.64 1.62 -9.76
CA LEU A 55 -1.28 0.31 -9.23
C LEU A 55 -0.99 -0.71 -10.32
N SER A 56 -1.65 -0.57 -11.47
CA SER A 56 -1.69 -1.58 -12.53
C SER A 56 -0.60 -1.33 -13.57
N MET A 57 0.66 -1.38 -13.17
CA MET A 57 1.80 -1.18 -14.05
C MET A 57 2.60 -2.48 -14.25
N PRO A 58 3.19 -2.70 -15.42
CA PRO A 58 4.08 -3.84 -15.66
C PRO A 58 5.38 -3.71 -14.85
N GLY A 59 6.04 -4.85 -14.61
CA GLY A 59 7.31 -4.86 -13.86
C GLY A 59 7.11 -4.63 -12.36
N LEU A 60 7.65 -3.54 -11.83
CA LEU A 60 7.42 -3.15 -10.45
C LEU A 60 6.04 -2.50 -10.32
N GLY A 61 5.07 -3.27 -9.83
CA GLY A 61 3.70 -2.80 -9.63
C GLY A 61 3.61 -1.63 -8.64
N GLY A 62 2.50 -0.86 -8.72
CA GLY A 62 2.34 0.33 -7.89
C GLY A 62 2.36 0.07 -6.39
N LEU A 63 1.84 -1.05 -5.90
CA LEU A 63 1.90 -1.42 -4.48
C LEU A 63 3.33 -1.65 -3.98
N ASP A 64 4.20 -2.24 -4.81
CA ASP A 64 5.61 -2.44 -4.49
C ASP A 64 6.43 -1.14 -4.68
N THR A 65 5.97 -0.26 -5.55
CA THR A 65 6.57 1.06 -5.82
C THR A 65 6.31 2.03 -4.65
N LEU A 66 5.13 2.04 -4.08
CA LEU A 66 4.67 2.97 -3.05
C LEU A 66 5.64 3.13 -1.86
N PRO A 67 6.05 2.07 -1.14
CA PRO A 67 6.97 2.21 -0.02
C PRO A 67 8.36 2.70 -0.45
N ARG A 68 8.78 2.39 -1.67
CA ARG A 68 10.07 2.84 -2.23
C ARG A 68 10.04 4.31 -2.63
N LEU A 69 8.91 4.80 -3.17
CA LEU A 69 8.67 6.22 -3.43
C LEU A 69 8.78 7.03 -2.13
N ARG A 70 8.12 6.59 -1.07
CA ARG A 70 8.19 7.25 0.24
C ARG A 70 9.58 7.23 0.85
N ALA A 71 10.35 6.19 0.61
CA ALA A 71 11.76 6.14 1.02
C ALA A 71 12.64 7.08 0.19
N ALA A 72 12.36 7.23 -1.12
CA ALA A 72 13.10 8.10 -2.05
C ALA A 72 12.77 9.59 -1.86
N ALA A 73 11.51 9.92 -1.51
CA ALA A 73 11.02 11.27 -1.27
C ALA A 73 10.14 11.29 0.02
N PRO A 74 10.73 11.32 1.23
CA PRO A 74 10.00 11.17 2.49
C PRO A 74 8.94 12.25 2.76
N GLY A 75 9.08 13.42 2.14
CA GLY A 75 8.13 14.53 2.26
C GLY A 75 6.96 14.49 1.27
N CYS A 76 6.92 13.50 0.35
CA CYS A 76 5.87 13.44 -0.65
C CYS A 76 4.62 12.73 -0.13
N GLU A 77 3.45 13.26 -0.51
CA GLU A 77 2.18 12.58 -0.35
C GLU A 77 1.91 11.71 -1.59
N VAL A 78 1.63 10.42 -1.38
CA VAL A 78 1.34 9.51 -2.50
C VAL A 78 -0.14 9.19 -2.52
N ILE A 79 -0.79 9.51 -3.64
CA ILE A 79 -2.20 9.20 -3.89
C ILE A 79 -2.25 8.11 -4.95
N VAL A 80 -2.88 7.01 -4.61
CA VAL A 80 -3.15 5.93 -5.54
C VAL A 80 -4.34 6.29 -6.42
N LEU A 81 -4.18 6.15 -7.72
CA LEU A 81 -5.24 6.33 -8.71
C LEU A 81 -5.32 5.07 -9.59
N THR A 82 -6.34 4.23 -9.40
CA THR A 82 -6.42 2.91 -10.03
C THR A 82 -7.74 2.67 -10.75
N ALA A 83 -7.72 1.85 -11.80
CA ALA A 83 -8.93 1.41 -12.50
C ALA A 83 -9.76 0.40 -11.68
N SER A 84 -9.14 -0.34 -10.76
CA SER A 84 -9.80 -1.38 -9.96
C SER A 84 -9.56 -1.18 -8.48
N GLY A 85 -10.63 -0.94 -7.73
CA GLY A 85 -10.59 -0.77 -6.28
C GLY A 85 -10.89 -2.08 -5.54
N THR A 86 -10.04 -3.10 -5.62
CA THR A 86 -10.20 -4.26 -4.75
C THR A 86 -9.89 -3.89 -3.30
N GLU A 87 -10.54 -4.56 -2.36
CA GLU A 87 -10.29 -4.32 -0.93
C GLU A 87 -8.85 -4.61 -0.53
N GLU A 88 -8.26 -5.65 -1.10
CA GLU A 88 -6.86 -6.03 -0.87
C GLU A 88 -5.90 -4.91 -1.28
N ASN A 89 -6.10 -4.33 -2.48
CA ASN A 89 -5.29 -3.22 -2.97
C ASN A 89 -5.45 -1.96 -2.11
N LEU A 90 -6.67 -1.64 -1.69
CA LEU A 90 -6.95 -0.52 -0.80
C LEU A 90 -6.19 -0.67 0.52
N LEU A 91 -6.32 -1.81 1.18
CA LEU A 91 -5.66 -2.07 2.45
C LEU A 91 -4.13 -2.12 2.32
N ALA A 92 -3.61 -2.69 1.23
CA ALA A 92 -2.19 -2.70 0.94
C ALA A 92 -1.64 -1.28 0.71
N ALA A 93 -2.36 -0.43 -0.03
CA ALA A 93 -1.99 0.96 -0.26
C ALA A 93 -1.98 1.78 1.04
N ILE A 94 -3.01 1.64 1.89
CA ILE A 94 -3.07 2.31 3.20
C ILE A 94 -1.89 1.88 4.08
N ARG A 95 -1.58 0.58 4.15
CA ARG A 95 -0.43 0.06 4.90
C ARG A 95 0.91 0.53 4.33
N GLY A 96 0.99 0.67 3.00
CA GLY A 96 2.14 1.23 2.30
C GLY A 96 2.32 2.73 2.55
N GLY A 97 1.32 3.37 3.18
CA GLY A 97 1.32 4.78 3.56
C GLY A 97 0.82 5.72 2.47
N ALA A 98 -0.10 5.26 1.62
CA ALA A 98 -0.81 6.15 0.71
C ALA A 98 -1.61 7.20 1.49
N ALA A 99 -1.54 8.47 1.07
CA ALA A 99 -2.31 9.57 1.61
C ALA A 99 -3.75 9.60 1.04
N GLY A 100 -3.97 8.92 -0.07
CA GLY A 100 -5.27 8.80 -0.69
C GLY A 100 -5.39 7.59 -1.61
N TYR A 101 -6.65 7.22 -1.91
CA TYR A 101 -6.97 6.14 -2.82
C TYR A 101 -8.21 6.51 -3.63
N LEU A 102 -8.03 6.71 -4.92
CA LEU A 102 -9.07 7.14 -5.85
C LEU A 102 -9.24 6.12 -6.98
N LEU A 103 -10.46 6.06 -7.51
CA LEU A 103 -10.73 5.29 -8.71
C LEU A 103 -10.55 6.18 -9.95
N LYS A 104 -9.99 5.65 -11.04
CA LYS A 104 -9.89 6.34 -12.33
C LYS A 104 -11.26 6.62 -12.97
N THR A 105 -12.34 6.06 -12.40
CA THR A 105 -13.73 6.34 -12.79
C THR A 105 -14.30 7.60 -12.15
N GLU A 106 -13.58 8.21 -11.19
CA GLU A 106 -14.00 9.50 -10.62
C GLU A 106 -13.98 10.60 -11.70
N PRO A 107 -14.94 11.50 -11.68
CA PRO A 107 -14.90 12.68 -12.54
C PRO A 107 -13.61 13.49 -12.34
N PRO A 108 -13.03 14.09 -13.40
CA PRO A 108 -11.82 14.89 -13.30
C PRO A 108 -11.86 15.97 -12.24
N GLU A 109 -12.99 16.67 -12.11
CA GLU A 109 -13.21 17.74 -11.13
C GLU A 109 -13.11 17.20 -9.69
N ARG A 110 -13.62 15.99 -9.46
CA ARG A 110 -13.58 15.33 -8.16
C ARG A 110 -12.16 14.91 -7.81
N ILE A 111 -11.36 14.44 -8.79
CA ILE A 111 -9.95 14.15 -8.56
C ILE A 111 -9.23 15.40 -8.09
N ALA A 112 -9.44 16.54 -8.75
CA ALA A 112 -8.84 17.81 -8.37
C ALA A 112 -9.27 18.28 -6.95
N GLU A 113 -10.55 18.11 -6.58
CA GLU A 113 -11.05 18.39 -5.23
C GLU A 113 -10.33 17.54 -4.18
N PHE A 114 -10.20 16.24 -4.40
CA PHE A 114 -9.50 15.34 -3.48
C PHE A 114 -8.04 15.72 -3.31
N LEU A 115 -7.35 16.07 -4.41
CA LEU A 115 -5.95 16.52 -4.35
C LEU A 115 -5.80 17.80 -3.53
N ASN A 116 -6.73 18.75 -3.69
CA ASN A 116 -6.77 19.95 -2.87
C ASN A 116 -6.98 19.64 -1.37
N GLY A 117 -7.85 18.66 -1.06
CA GLY A 117 -8.05 18.20 0.32
C GLY A 117 -6.75 17.67 0.94
N VAL A 118 -5.98 16.85 0.21
CA VAL A 118 -4.68 16.32 0.69
C VAL A 118 -3.68 17.43 1.01
N VAL A 119 -3.69 18.50 0.23
CA VAL A 119 -2.86 19.70 0.54
C VAL A 119 -3.16 20.27 1.93
N HIS A 120 -4.40 20.13 2.39
CA HIS A 120 -4.88 20.61 3.68
C HIS A 120 -4.86 19.53 4.78
N GLY A 121 -4.26 18.37 4.51
CA GLY A 121 -4.16 17.28 5.46
C GLY A 121 -5.38 16.36 5.52
N GLU A 122 -6.30 16.46 4.55
CA GLU A 122 -7.45 15.57 4.42
C GLU A 122 -7.04 14.27 3.69
N ALA A 123 -7.71 13.17 3.99
CA ALA A 123 -7.52 11.93 3.25
C ALA A 123 -8.26 11.97 1.91
N ALA A 124 -7.60 11.71 0.80
CA ALA A 124 -8.24 11.57 -0.50
C ALA A 124 -8.82 10.16 -0.67
N LEU A 125 -10.08 9.99 -0.33
CA LEU A 125 -10.81 8.74 -0.52
C LEU A 125 -12.08 9.00 -1.33
N SER A 126 -12.27 8.28 -2.45
CA SER A 126 -13.54 8.32 -3.16
C SER A 126 -14.67 7.80 -2.27
N GLY A 127 -15.90 8.26 -2.49
CA GLY A 127 -17.06 7.86 -1.67
C GLY A 127 -17.26 6.35 -1.62
N GLU A 128 -17.02 5.65 -2.73
CA GLU A 128 -17.05 4.19 -2.80
C GLU A 128 -15.96 3.55 -1.95
N VAL A 129 -14.74 4.05 -2.02
CA VAL A 129 -13.59 3.56 -1.23
C VAL A 129 -13.82 3.80 0.25
N ALA A 130 -14.27 4.99 0.63
CA ALA A 130 -14.60 5.33 2.01
C ALA A 130 -15.69 4.42 2.58
N ARG A 131 -16.74 4.13 1.79
CA ARG A 131 -17.81 3.21 2.19
C ARG A 131 -17.28 1.79 2.45
N ARG A 132 -16.47 1.25 1.54
CA ARG A 132 -15.84 -0.07 1.72
C ARG A 132 -14.99 -0.13 3.00
N LEU A 133 -14.23 0.93 3.26
CA LEU A 133 -13.42 1.02 4.48
C LEU A 133 -14.30 1.04 5.75
N LEU A 134 -15.40 1.80 5.73
CA LEU A 134 -16.36 1.85 6.84
C LEU A 134 -17.07 0.51 7.06
N ASP A 135 -17.47 -0.17 5.98
CA ASP A 135 -18.09 -1.49 6.08
C ASP A 135 -17.10 -2.48 6.69
N ARG A 136 -15.83 -2.42 6.29
CA ARG A 136 -14.77 -3.22 6.90
C ARG A 136 -14.56 -2.95 8.39
N VAL A 137 -14.57 -1.69 8.79
CA VAL A 137 -14.47 -1.30 10.21
C VAL A 137 -15.71 -1.79 11.01
N ARG A 138 -16.91 -1.71 10.42
CA ARG A 138 -18.16 -2.20 11.03
C ARG A 138 -18.19 -3.71 11.18
N GLU A 139 -17.63 -4.45 10.24
CA GLU A 139 -17.47 -5.91 10.29
C GLU A 139 -16.43 -6.37 11.34
N GLY A 140 -15.97 -5.45 12.19
CA GLY A 140 -15.07 -5.71 13.30
C GLY A 140 -13.59 -5.52 12.98
N GLY A 141 -13.28 -4.77 11.92
CA GLY A 141 -11.88 -4.46 11.56
C GLY A 141 -11.03 -5.69 11.26
N ARG A 142 -11.66 -6.83 11.07
CA ARG A 142 -11.01 -8.07 10.71
C ARG A 142 -10.48 -7.90 9.29
N LEU A 143 -9.21 -7.59 9.21
CA LEU A 143 -8.43 -8.15 8.13
C LEU A 143 -8.69 -9.65 8.23
N ASP A 144 -9.40 -10.22 7.27
CA ASP A 144 -9.45 -11.67 7.16
C ASP A 144 -8.05 -12.11 6.77
N SER A 145 -7.20 -12.13 7.79
CA SER A 145 -5.80 -12.53 7.65
C SER A 145 -5.72 -14.04 7.42
N GLY A 146 -6.87 -14.73 7.32
CA GLY A 146 -6.87 -16.19 7.35
C GLY A 146 -6.32 -16.76 8.67
N VAL A 147 -6.08 -15.88 9.65
CA VAL A 147 -5.65 -16.23 11.01
C VAL A 147 -6.84 -16.03 11.95
N PRO A 148 -7.34 -17.09 12.59
CA PRO A 148 -8.43 -17.00 13.55
C PRO A 148 -8.15 -15.98 14.66
N GLU A 149 -9.20 -15.31 15.11
CA GLU A 149 -9.11 -14.23 16.10
C GLU A 149 -8.41 -14.67 17.41
N THR A 150 -8.59 -15.92 17.80
CA THR A 150 -7.94 -16.52 18.97
C THR A 150 -6.40 -16.46 18.89
N ILE A 151 -5.86 -16.56 17.67
CA ILE A 151 -4.42 -16.44 17.38
C ILE A 151 -4.04 -14.99 17.09
N ALA A 152 -4.85 -14.29 16.31
CA ALA A 152 -4.56 -12.92 15.89
C ALA A 152 -4.50 -11.93 17.06
N ARG A 153 -5.25 -12.16 18.12
CA ARG A 153 -5.23 -11.33 19.35
C ARG A 153 -3.90 -11.37 20.10
N GLU A 154 -3.18 -12.48 20.01
CA GLU A 154 -1.90 -12.68 20.71
C GLU A 154 -0.71 -12.10 19.93
N LEU A 155 -0.89 -11.84 18.63
CA LEU A 155 0.18 -11.47 17.71
C LEU A 155 0.09 -10.00 17.30
N SER A 156 1.24 -9.38 17.03
CA SER A 156 1.27 -8.11 16.33
C SER A 156 0.93 -8.31 14.84
N ALA A 157 0.51 -7.25 14.14
CA ALA A 157 0.22 -7.30 12.71
C ALA A 157 1.40 -7.92 11.91
N ARG A 158 2.63 -7.56 12.26
CA ARG A 158 3.85 -8.08 11.61
C ARG A 158 4.10 -9.56 11.91
N GLU A 159 3.77 -10.03 13.09
CA GLU A 159 3.88 -11.45 13.44
C GLU A 159 2.80 -12.29 12.74
N VAL A 160 1.61 -11.72 12.53
CA VAL A 160 0.54 -12.33 11.72
C VAL A 160 1.00 -12.47 10.26
N GLU A 161 1.57 -11.43 9.65
CA GLU A 161 2.12 -11.51 8.29
C GLU A 161 3.20 -12.59 8.17
N VAL A 162 4.12 -12.64 9.13
CA VAL A 162 5.17 -13.69 9.14
C VAL A 162 4.56 -15.08 9.31
N LEU A 163 3.53 -15.25 10.14
CA LEU A 163 2.84 -16.54 10.33
C LEU A 163 2.18 -17.02 9.04
N LEU A 164 1.53 -16.12 8.30
CA LEU A 164 0.90 -16.45 7.02
C LEU A 164 1.93 -16.86 5.96
N LEU A 165 3.02 -16.13 5.84
CA LEU A 165 4.09 -16.47 4.90
C LEU A 165 4.80 -17.79 5.27
N LEU A 166 4.84 -18.15 6.55
CA LEU A 166 5.26 -19.48 6.99
C LEU A 166 4.24 -20.57 6.59
N ASP A 167 2.94 -20.26 6.60
CA ASP A 167 1.87 -21.17 6.16
C ASP A 167 1.95 -21.41 4.65
N GLU A 168 2.34 -20.40 3.86
CA GLU A 168 2.71 -20.52 2.44
C GLU A 168 4.01 -21.32 2.21
N ARG A 169 4.63 -21.85 3.26
CA ARG A 169 5.89 -22.61 3.24
C ARG A 169 7.12 -21.83 2.75
N LEU A 170 7.09 -20.51 2.86
CA LEU A 170 8.23 -19.68 2.49
C LEU A 170 9.40 -19.81 3.49
N GLY A 171 10.63 -19.83 2.97
CA GLY A 171 11.85 -19.79 3.75
C GLY A 171 12.11 -18.39 4.36
N THR A 172 13.01 -18.32 5.33
CA THR A 172 13.36 -17.05 6.01
C THR A 172 13.85 -15.98 5.03
N ASP A 173 14.64 -16.38 4.03
CA ASP A 173 15.17 -15.52 2.97
C ASP A 173 14.06 -14.97 2.06
N GLN A 174 13.09 -15.82 1.71
CA GLN A 174 11.93 -15.45 0.89
C GLN A 174 11.00 -14.49 1.65
N ILE A 175 10.76 -14.79 2.94
CA ILE A 175 9.98 -13.90 3.82
C ILE A 175 10.68 -12.54 3.96
N ALA A 176 12.00 -12.54 4.15
CA ALA A 176 12.79 -11.32 4.26
C ALA A 176 12.64 -10.44 3.01
N LYS A 177 12.75 -11.04 1.82
CA LYS A 177 12.53 -10.36 0.53
C LYS A 177 11.10 -9.85 0.38
N ARG A 178 10.11 -10.68 0.68
CA ARG A 178 8.68 -10.33 0.55
C ARG A 178 8.26 -9.20 1.48
N LEU A 179 8.84 -9.15 2.67
CA LEU A 179 8.51 -8.14 3.69
C LEU A 179 9.49 -6.95 3.72
N PHE A 180 10.49 -6.93 2.83
CA PHE A 180 11.54 -5.90 2.74
C PHE A 180 12.27 -5.66 4.08
N ILE A 181 12.62 -6.74 4.78
CA ILE A 181 13.36 -6.71 6.06
C ILE A 181 14.54 -7.69 6.01
N SER A 182 15.45 -7.56 6.98
CA SER A 182 16.57 -8.51 7.09
C SER A 182 16.09 -9.91 7.54
N GLU A 183 16.81 -10.96 7.15
CA GLU A 183 16.54 -12.31 7.68
C GLU A 183 16.63 -12.36 9.20
N HIS A 184 17.53 -11.56 9.80
CA HIS A 184 17.64 -11.45 11.25
C HIS A 184 16.34 -10.94 11.86
N THR A 185 15.72 -9.93 11.24
CA THR A 185 14.43 -9.38 11.66
C THR A 185 13.32 -10.41 11.53
N VAL A 186 13.29 -11.20 10.43
CA VAL A 186 12.33 -12.31 10.29
C VAL A 186 12.50 -13.32 11.42
N ARG A 187 13.75 -13.75 11.72
CA ARG A 187 14.02 -14.68 12.83
C ARG A 187 13.56 -14.14 14.18
N SER A 188 13.72 -12.83 14.40
CA SER A 188 13.23 -12.17 15.62
C SER A 188 11.70 -12.21 15.72
N HIS A 189 11.00 -11.92 14.63
CA HIS A 189 9.53 -12.03 14.58
C HIS A 189 9.07 -13.48 14.80
N VAL A 190 9.72 -14.46 14.16
CA VAL A 190 9.43 -15.88 14.37
C VAL A 190 9.63 -16.27 15.84
N LYS A 191 10.74 -15.88 16.47
CA LYS A 191 11.00 -16.16 17.89
C LYS A 191 9.92 -15.56 18.79
N SER A 192 9.49 -14.32 18.50
CA SER A 192 8.45 -13.62 19.26
C SER A 192 7.08 -14.28 19.10
N LEU A 193 6.66 -14.62 17.86
CA LEU A 193 5.39 -15.29 17.62
C LEU A 193 5.31 -16.67 18.28
N LEU A 194 6.41 -17.47 18.21
CA LEU A 194 6.44 -18.78 18.87
C LEU A 194 6.26 -18.66 20.39
N ARG A 195 6.92 -17.68 21.02
CA ARG A 195 6.78 -17.40 22.45
C ARG A 195 5.33 -16.99 22.79
N LYS A 196 4.71 -16.12 21.99
CA LYS A 196 3.35 -15.62 22.22
C LYS A 196 2.30 -16.73 22.04
N LEU A 197 2.47 -17.58 21.05
CA LEU A 197 1.62 -18.75 20.82
C LEU A 197 1.93 -19.92 21.77
N ARG A 198 2.95 -19.79 22.63
CA ARG A 198 3.41 -20.83 23.57
C ARG A 198 3.75 -22.16 22.91
N VAL A 199 4.38 -22.07 21.74
CA VAL A 199 4.84 -23.23 20.96
C VAL A 199 6.36 -23.17 20.77
N SER A 200 6.98 -24.32 20.50
CA SER A 200 8.45 -24.45 20.45
C SER A 200 8.99 -24.47 19.01
N SER A 201 8.15 -24.65 18.03
CA SER A 201 8.56 -24.79 16.63
C SER A 201 7.59 -24.14 15.65
N ARG A 202 8.13 -23.78 14.45
CA ARG A 202 7.31 -23.30 13.33
C ARG A 202 6.19 -24.30 12.97
N ARG A 203 6.50 -25.60 13.01
CA ARG A 203 5.54 -26.68 12.74
C ARG A 203 4.37 -26.66 13.73
N GLU A 204 4.64 -26.44 15.00
CA GLU A 204 3.60 -26.33 16.02
C GLU A 204 2.77 -25.06 15.85
N ALA A 205 3.38 -23.94 15.48
CA ALA A 205 2.66 -22.70 15.17
C ALA A 205 1.67 -22.88 14.00
N LEU A 206 2.12 -23.56 12.93
CA LEU A 206 1.26 -23.88 11.79
C LEU A 206 0.17 -24.90 12.15
N ALA A 207 0.46 -25.88 13.00
CA ALA A 207 -0.55 -26.81 13.50
C ALA A 207 -1.60 -26.10 14.34
N ALA A 208 -1.22 -25.14 15.21
CA ALA A 208 -2.13 -24.31 15.97
C ALA A 208 -3.02 -23.44 15.06
N LEU A 209 -2.44 -22.86 14.00
CA LEU A 209 -3.18 -22.10 12.99
C LEU A 209 -4.21 -22.98 12.27
N ALA A 210 -3.81 -24.18 11.83
CA ALA A 210 -4.69 -25.12 11.15
C ALA A 210 -5.82 -25.65 12.06
N ALA A 211 -5.55 -25.86 13.34
CA ALA A 211 -6.53 -26.27 14.34
C ALA A 211 -7.57 -25.17 14.61
N ALA A 212 -7.14 -23.93 14.67
CA ALA A 212 -8.02 -22.78 14.92
C ALA A 212 -8.90 -22.37 13.73
N ARG A 213 -8.54 -22.82 12.51
CA ARG A 213 -9.34 -22.61 11.26
C ARG A 213 -10.51 -23.61 11.11
N ARG A 214 -10.59 -24.62 11.95
CA ARG A 214 -11.66 -25.65 11.95
C ARG A 214 -12.81 -25.26 12.87
#